data_213fa1d45f790c9789e2dacbcce61bf1
#
_entry.id   213fa1d45f790c9789e2dacbcce61bf1
#
_cell.length_a   1.000
_cell.length_b   1.000
_cell.length_c   1.000
_cell.angle_alpha   90.00
_cell.angle_beta   90.00
_cell.angle_gamma   90.00
#
_symmetry.space_group_name_H-M   'P 1'
#
loop_
_entity.id
_entity.type
_entity.pdbx_description
1 polymer ?
#
loop_
_entity_poly.entity_id
_entity_poly.type
_entity_poly.pdbx_seq_one_letter_code
_entity_poly.pdbx_strand_id
1 'polypeptide(L)'
;MTKNALDMIDEKIVELLQENARIAIKEIAAQVFLSSPAVTARIERLESKGIIKGYHATVDSVNLGYKIKAFVNLDLEPVQKEEFYPFIESVENVIECNCVTGEYSMLIEVKFLGTEELEIGRASCRERV
;
A
#
# COMPACT_ATOMS: atom_id res chain seq x y z
N MET A 1 13.13 18.26 -14.03
CA MET A 1 12.28 17.07 -13.84
C MET A 1 11.11 17.13 -14.79
N THR A 2 11.14 16.30 -15.82
CA THR A 2 9.96 16.06 -16.62
C THR A 2 8.92 15.36 -15.75
N LYS A 3 7.92 16.09 -15.28
CA LYS A 3 6.68 15.46 -14.90
C LYS A 3 6.30 14.56 -16.08
N ASN A 4 6.14 13.27 -15.85
CA ASN A 4 5.53 12.39 -16.84
C ASN A 4 4.37 13.14 -17.47
N ALA A 5 4.25 13.05 -18.80
CA ALA A 5 3.27 13.82 -19.59
C ALA A 5 1.84 13.41 -19.26
N LEU A 6 1.44 13.70 -18.02
CA LEU A 6 0.07 13.62 -17.57
C LEU A 6 -0.60 14.93 -17.93
N ASP A 7 -1.67 14.87 -18.70
CA ASP A 7 -2.50 16.04 -18.91
C ASP A 7 -3.47 16.25 -17.72
N MET A 8 -4.19 17.35 -17.73
CA MET A 8 -5.14 17.69 -16.67
C MET A 8 -6.26 16.66 -16.53
N ILE A 9 -6.63 16.02 -17.62
CA ILE A 9 -7.66 14.98 -17.64
C ILE A 9 -7.15 13.72 -16.95
N ASP A 10 -5.93 13.29 -17.25
CA ASP A 10 -5.30 12.15 -16.59
C ASP A 10 -5.15 12.39 -15.08
N GLU A 11 -4.73 13.58 -14.69
CA GLU A 11 -4.63 13.95 -13.26
C GLU A 11 -5.99 13.87 -12.57
N LYS A 12 -7.05 14.35 -13.21
CA LYS A 12 -8.41 14.27 -12.66
C LYS A 12 -8.92 12.83 -12.55
N ILE A 13 -8.62 11.99 -13.52
CA ILE A 13 -8.97 10.56 -13.48
C ILE A 13 -8.28 9.87 -12.31
N VAL A 14 -6.99 10.12 -12.12
CA VAL A 14 -6.23 9.55 -11.00
C VAL A 14 -6.80 10.02 -9.66
N GLU A 15 -7.10 11.30 -9.53
CA GLU A 15 -7.72 11.88 -8.32
C GLU A 15 -9.04 11.18 -7.96
N LEU A 16 -9.93 11.01 -8.95
CA LEU A 16 -11.22 10.35 -8.74
C LEU A 16 -11.06 8.89 -8.33
N LEU A 17 -10.12 8.16 -8.93
CA LEU A 17 -9.83 6.78 -8.57
C LEU A 17 -9.16 6.65 -7.20
N GLN A 18 -8.38 7.64 -6.78
CA GLN A 18 -7.80 7.66 -5.43
C GLN A 18 -8.88 7.88 -4.35
N GLU A 19 -9.89 8.68 -4.65
CA GLU A 19 -11.02 8.89 -3.74
C GLU A 19 -11.93 7.65 -3.66
N ASN A 20 -12.20 7.03 -4.80
CA ASN A 20 -13.05 5.85 -4.90
C ASN A 20 -12.61 4.96 -6.08
N ALA A 21 -11.87 3.90 -5.78
CA ALA A 21 -11.38 2.97 -6.80
C ALA A 21 -12.50 2.18 -7.50
N ARG A 22 -13.73 2.20 -6.97
CA ARG A 22 -14.91 1.55 -7.55
C ARG A 22 -15.84 2.51 -8.30
N ILE A 23 -15.40 3.74 -8.51
CA ILE A 23 -16.17 4.70 -9.30
C ILE A 23 -16.48 4.15 -10.69
N ALA A 24 -17.70 4.33 -11.16
CA ALA A 24 -18.09 3.89 -12.50
C ALA A 24 -17.39 4.72 -13.57
N ILE A 25 -16.97 4.07 -14.65
CA ILE A 25 -16.37 4.75 -15.82
C ILE A 25 -17.27 5.86 -16.33
N LYS A 26 -18.57 5.62 -16.36
CA LYS A 26 -19.58 6.61 -16.75
C LYS A 26 -19.55 7.88 -15.91
N GLU A 27 -19.34 7.75 -14.61
CA GLU A 27 -19.22 8.91 -13.70
C GLU A 27 -17.94 9.69 -13.95
N ILE A 28 -16.84 9.00 -14.16
CA ILE A 28 -15.57 9.64 -14.54
C ILE A 28 -15.74 10.40 -15.85
N ALA A 29 -16.31 9.75 -16.86
CA ALA A 29 -16.56 10.34 -18.17
C ALA A 29 -17.37 11.63 -18.08
N ALA A 30 -18.41 11.66 -17.26
CA ALA A 30 -19.22 12.85 -17.03
C ALA A 30 -18.42 14.00 -16.41
N GLN A 31 -17.50 13.71 -15.49
CA GLN A 31 -16.70 14.72 -14.82
C GLN A 31 -15.53 15.26 -15.66
N VAL A 32 -15.00 14.47 -16.57
CA VAL A 32 -13.89 14.87 -17.45
C VAL A 32 -14.33 15.26 -18.87
N PHE A 33 -15.63 15.21 -19.15
CA PHE A 33 -16.22 15.56 -20.43
C PHE A 33 -15.68 14.71 -21.60
N LEU A 34 -15.51 13.42 -21.37
CA LEU A 34 -15.11 12.43 -22.37
C LEU A 34 -16.13 11.31 -22.47
N SER A 35 -16.01 10.51 -23.53
CA SER A 35 -16.78 9.27 -23.65
C SER A 35 -16.22 8.19 -22.72
N SER A 36 -17.05 7.21 -22.36
CA SER A 36 -16.59 6.07 -21.55
C SER A 36 -15.44 5.29 -22.20
N PRO A 37 -15.44 4.99 -23.52
CA PRO A 37 -14.29 4.38 -24.18
C PRO A 37 -13.01 5.22 -24.10
N ALA A 38 -13.11 6.54 -24.19
CA ALA A 38 -11.97 7.43 -24.08
C ALA A 38 -11.37 7.41 -22.67
N VAL A 39 -12.20 7.38 -21.64
CA VAL A 39 -11.76 7.24 -20.23
C VAL A 39 -11.08 5.88 -20.03
N THR A 40 -11.67 4.80 -20.49
CA THR A 40 -11.10 3.45 -20.41
C THR A 40 -9.71 3.39 -21.06
N ALA A 41 -9.56 3.95 -22.25
CA ALA A 41 -8.27 4.01 -22.93
C ALA A 41 -7.21 4.79 -22.12
N ARG A 42 -7.59 5.87 -21.49
CA ARG A 42 -6.69 6.64 -20.63
C ARG A 42 -6.27 5.87 -19.38
N ILE A 43 -7.20 5.18 -18.73
CA ILE A 43 -6.91 4.33 -17.56
C ILE A 43 -5.95 3.21 -17.94
N GLU A 44 -6.19 2.49 -19.02
CA GLU A 44 -5.31 1.44 -19.51
C GLU A 44 -3.89 1.96 -19.79
N ARG A 45 -3.78 3.14 -20.36
CA ARG A 45 -2.48 3.80 -20.56
C ARG A 45 -1.79 4.14 -19.24
N LEU A 46 -2.52 4.66 -18.25
CA LEU A 46 -2.00 4.98 -16.92
C LEU A 46 -1.53 3.72 -16.20
N GLU A 47 -2.25 2.61 -16.34
CA GLU A 47 -1.86 1.32 -15.81
C GLU A 47 -0.59 0.78 -16.49
N SER A 48 -0.54 0.82 -17.82
CA SER A 48 0.61 0.31 -18.58
C SER A 48 1.89 1.10 -18.35
N LYS A 49 1.78 2.40 -18.06
CA LYS A 49 2.90 3.25 -17.69
C LYS A 49 3.32 3.12 -16.22
N GLY A 50 2.60 2.33 -15.42
CA GLY A 50 2.88 2.14 -14.01
C GLY A 50 2.51 3.33 -13.12
N ILE A 51 1.74 4.28 -13.62
CA ILE A 51 1.22 5.41 -12.84
C ILE A 51 0.14 4.92 -11.89
N ILE A 52 -0.80 4.11 -12.40
CA ILE A 52 -1.73 3.35 -11.58
C ILE A 52 -1.12 1.96 -11.37
N LYS A 53 -0.72 1.66 -10.15
CA LYS A 53 -0.06 0.40 -9.79
C LYS A 53 -1.03 -0.69 -9.36
N GLY A 54 -2.24 -0.33 -8.99
CA GLY A 54 -3.25 -1.27 -8.52
C GLY A 54 -4.42 -0.57 -7.85
N TYR A 55 -5.38 -1.38 -7.41
CA TYR A 55 -6.59 -0.95 -6.75
C TYR A 55 -6.74 -1.76 -5.47
N HIS A 56 -6.86 -1.09 -4.33
CA HIS A 56 -6.88 -1.75 -3.03
C HIS A 56 -8.06 -1.28 -2.20
N ALA A 57 -8.64 -2.21 -1.44
CA ALA A 57 -9.65 -1.88 -0.45
C ALA A 57 -9.00 -1.43 0.85
N THR A 58 -9.48 -0.35 1.42
CA THR A 58 -9.16 0.03 2.80
C THR A 58 -10.14 -0.66 3.72
N VAL A 59 -9.65 -1.46 4.66
CA VAL A 59 -10.49 -2.24 5.57
C VAL A 59 -10.24 -1.83 7.01
N ASP A 60 -11.29 -1.95 7.83
CA ASP A 60 -11.17 -1.77 9.27
C ASP A 60 -10.70 -3.10 9.91
N SER A 61 -9.45 -3.11 10.35
CA SER A 61 -8.83 -4.29 10.95
C SER A 61 -9.57 -4.76 12.22
N VAL A 62 -10.15 -3.85 13.00
CA VAL A 62 -10.93 -4.19 14.20
C VAL A 62 -12.16 -4.98 13.84
N ASN A 63 -12.89 -4.57 12.80
CA ASN A 63 -14.08 -5.28 12.32
C ASN A 63 -13.74 -6.65 11.70
N LEU A 64 -12.50 -6.87 11.28
CA LEU A 64 -12.01 -8.17 10.86
C LEU A 64 -11.55 -9.07 12.01
N GLY A 65 -11.60 -8.58 13.24
CA GLY A 65 -11.23 -9.33 14.44
C GLY A 65 -9.81 -9.08 14.97
N TYR A 66 -9.05 -8.22 14.32
CA TYR A 66 -7.70 -7.83 14.79
C TYR A 66 -7.83 -6.72 15.84
N LYS A 67 -7.62 -7.06 17.10
CA LYS A 67 -7.82 -6.14 18.23
C LYS A 67 -6.64 -5.21 18.50
N ILE A 68 -5.47 -5.58 18.02
CA ILE A 68 -4.23 -4.84 18.28
C ILE A 68 -3.58 -4.43 16.97
N LYS A 69 -3.29 -3.14 16.87
CA LYS A 69 -2.44 -2.55 15.86
C LYS A 69 -1.20 -2.03 16.57
N ALA A 70 -0.03 -2.37 16.08
CA ALA A 70 1.22 -1.96 16.67
C ALA A 70 2.22 -1.51 15.60
N PHE A 71 3.16 -0.68 16.00
CA PHE A 71 4.30 -0.29 15.19
C PHE A 71 5.56 -0.88 15.81
N VAL A 72 6.34 -1.57 15.00
CA VAL A 72 7.59 -2.19 15.41
C VAL A 72 8.75 -1.48 14.72
N ASN A 73 9.67 -0.97 15.53
CA ASN A 73 10.91 -0.39 15.03
C ASN A 73 12.00 -1.46 15.00
N LEU A 74 12.65 -1.58 13.86
CA LEU A 74 13.76 -2.51 13.68
C LEU A 74 14.99 -1.75 13.18
N ASP A 75 16.14 -2.17 13.69
CA ASP A 75 17.43 -1.74 13.15
C ASP A 75 18.06 -2.91 12.41
N LEU A 76 18.16 -2.74 11.09
CA LEU A 76 18.70 -3.76 10.20
C LEU A 76 19.98 -3.26 9.55
N GLU A 77 21.02 -4.09 9.61
CA GLU A 77 22.20 -3.88 8.79
C GLU A 77 21.86 -4.09 7.31
N PRO A 78 22.54 -3.40 6.37
CA PRO A 78 22.27 -3.54 4.94
C PRO A 78 22.29 -4.99 4.41
N VAL A 79 23.16 -5.83 4.98
CA VAL A 79 23.28 -7.25 4.64
C VAL A 79 22.04 -8.06 5.02
N GLN A 80 21.37 -7.69 6.11
CA GLN A 80 20.18 -8.38 6.62
C GLN A 80 18.92 -8.06 5.82
N LYS A 81 18.90 -6.96 5.09
CA LYS A 81 17.71 -6.51 4.33
C LYS A 81 17.30 -7.51 3.26
N GLU A 82 18.25 -8.15 2.58
CA GLU A 82 17.96 -9.11 1.50
C GLU A 82 17.16 -10.32 2.01
N GLU A 83 17.46 -10.80 3.21
CA GLU A 83 16.74 -11.92 3.84
C GLU A 83 15.45 -11.45 4.52
N PHE A 84 15.43 -10.23 4.99
CA PHE A 84 14.33 -9.66 5.75
C PHE A 84 13.08 -9.41 4.89
N TYR A 85 13.23 -8.85 3.70
CA TYR A 85 12.08 -8.54 2.85
C TYR A 85 11.23 -9.76 2.48
N PRO A 86 11.82 -10.87 2.00
CA PRO A 86 11.03 -12.08 1.73
C PRO A 86 10.36 -12.63 2.99
N PHE A 87 11.00 -12.53 4.15
CA PHE A 87 10.41 -12.96 5.41
C PHE A 87 9.19 -12.10 5.78
N ILE A 88 9.31 -10.79 5.70
CA ILE A 88 8.21 -9.87 6.02
C ILE A 88 7.02 -10.03 5.07
N GLU A 89 7.26 -10.24 3.79
CA GLU A 89 6.20 -10.50 2.81
C GLU A 89 5.42 -11.78 3.11
N SER A 90 6.05 -12.75 3.77
CA SER A 90 5.41 -14.00 4.15
C SER A 90 4.57 -13.92 5.44
N VAL A 91 4.68 -12.84 6.20
CA VAL A 91 3.98 -12.67 7.50
C VAL A 91 2.63 -11.97 7.29
N GLU A 92 1.55 -12.69 7.50
CA GLU A 92 0.18 -12.18 7.34
C GLU A 92 -0.17 -11.02 8.28
N ASN A 93 0.51 -10.93 9.43
CA ASN A 93 0.27 -9.89 10.42
C ASN A 93 0.83 -8.53 10.04
N VAL A 94 1.69 -8.46 9.03
CA VAL A 94 2.30 -7.21 8.57
C VAL A 94 1.35 -6.49 7.61
N ILE A 95 1.03 -5.25 7.94
CA ILE A 95 0.21 -4.37 7.10
C ILE A 95 1.10 -3.59 6.14
N GLU A 96 2.16 -3.00 6.68
CA GLU A 96 3.05 -2.13 5.94
C GLU A 96 4.47 -2.19 6.51
N CYS A 97 5.46 -2.05 5.64
CA CYS A 97 6.86 -2.01 6.02
C CYS A 97 7.53 -0.81 5.33
N ASN A 98 8.07 0.09 6.11
CA ASN A 98 8.68 1.32 5.63
C ASN A 98 10.14 1.44 6.06
N CYS A 99 10.99 1.91 5.13
CA CYS A 99 12.32 2.39 5.48
C CYS A 99 12.20 3.80 6.06
N VAL A 100 12.83 4.03 7.18
CA VAL A 100 12.81 5.33 7.87
C VAL A 100 14.22 5.80 8.17
N THR A 101 14.37 7.11 8.33
CA THR A 101 15.61 7.72 8.79
C THR A 101 15.55 7.95 10.30
N GLY A 102 16.68 7.84 10.98
CA GLY A 102 16.78 8.03 12.42
C GLY A 102 17.50 6.87 13.10
N GLU A 103 17.20 6.65 14.37
CA GLU A 103 17.81 5.61 15.19
C GLU A 103 17.51 4.18 14.67
N TYR A 104 16.31 3.98 14.15
CA TYR A 104 15.89 2.71 13.57
C TYR A 104 15.78 2.83 12.04
N SER A 105 16.12 1.76 11.34
CA SER A 105 16.10 1.75 9.88
C SER A 105 14.75 1.37 9.26
N MET A 106 13.91 0.64 10.02
CA MET A 106 12.64 0.12 9.54
C MET A 106 11.52 0.39 10.54
N LEU A 107 10.35 0.76 10.01
CA LEU A 107 9.10 0.87 10.75
C LEU A 107 8.08 -0.07 10.13
N ILE A 108 7.59 -1.02 10.91
CA ILE A 108 6.62 -2.03 10.45
C ILE A 108 5.31 -1.82 11.18
N GLU A 109 4.23 -1.70 10.42
CA GLU A 109 2.88 -1.70 10.95
C GLU A 109 2.33 -3.13 10.95
N VAL A 110 1.90 -3.61 12.11
CA VAL A 110 1.43 -4.97 12.32
C VAL A 110 0.07 -4.99 13.00
N LYS A 111 -0.67 -6.09 12.79
CA LYS A 111 -1.98 -6.34 13.38
C LYS A 111 -2.01 -7.71 14.03
N PHE A 112 -2.66 -7.81 15.18
CA PHE A 112 -2.77 -9.05 15.93
C PHE A 112 -4.20 -9.25 16.49
N LEU A 113 -4.59 -10.50 16.64
CA LEU A 113 -5.87 -10.88 17.24
C LEU A 113 -5.90 -10.59 18.75
N GLY A 114 -4.77 -10.69 19.42
CA GLY A 114 -4.63 -10.44 20.85
C GLY A 114 -3.16 -10.33 21.28
N THR A 115 -2.95 -10.06 22.58
CA THR A 115 -1.62 -9.86 23.16
C THR A 115 -0.72 -11.09 23.05
N GLU A 116 -1.26 -12.30 23.15
CA GLU A 116 -0.48 -13.54 23.00
C GLU A 116 0.16 -13.65 21.63
N GLU A 117 -0.59 -13.35 20.57
CA GLU A 117 -0.08 -13.37 19.21
C GLU A 117 1.01 -12.31 19.00
N LEU A 118 0.87 -11.15 19.62
CA LEU A 118 1.89 -10.09 19.60
C LEU A 118 3.19 -10.56 20.26
N GLU A 119 3.13 -11.22 21.39
CA GLU A 119 4.30 -11.73 22.09
C GLU A 119 5.03 -12.82 21.29
N ILE A 120 4.29 -13.75 20.69
CA ILE A 120 4.84 -14.78 19.80
C ILE A 120 5.50 -14.14 18.58
N GLY A 121 4.86 -13.15 17.97
CA GLY A 121 5.42 -12.40 16.84
C GLY A 121 6.73 -11.69 17.19
N ARG A 122 6.82 -11.07 18.36
CA ARG A 122 8.06 -10.43 18.85
C ARG A 122 9.17 -11.43 19.06
N ALA A 123 8.87 -12.57 19.66
CA ALA A 123 9.85 -13.63 19.88
C ALA A 123 10.38 -14.19 18.54
N SER A 124 9.50 -14.46 17.58
CA SER A 124 9.89 -14.92 16.24
C SER A 124 10.78 -13.93 15.50
N CYS A 125 10.51 -12.64 15.62
CA CYS A 125 11.35 -11.59 15.04
C CYS A 125 12.73 -11.54 15.68
N ARG A 126 12.83 -11.72 17.00
CA ARG A 126 14.11 -11.74 17.71
C ARG A 126 14.99 -12.92 17.32
N GLU A 127 14.42 -14.08 17.07
CA GLU A 127 15.18 -15.27 16.69
C GLU A 127 15.73 -15.19 15.26
N ARG A 128 15.12 -14.42 14.37
CA ARG A 128 15.49 -14.33 12.96
C ARG A 128 16.29 -13.08 12.59
N VAL A 129 16.26 -12.09 13.42
CA VAL A 129 16.96 -10.83 13.28
C VAL A 129 17.93 -10.64 14.45
#